data_4ae71baafd26c0fe6accfd1d0da953b0
#
_entry.id   4ae71baafd26c0fe6accfd1d0da953b0
#
_cell.length_a   1.000
_cell.length_b   1.000
_cell.length_c   1.000
_cell.angle_alpha   90.00
_cell.angle_beta   90.00
_cell.angle_gamma   90.00
#
_symmetry.space_group_name_H-M   'P 1'
#
loop_
_entity.id
_entity.type
_entity.pdbx_description
1 polymer ?
#
loop_
_entity_poly.entity_id
_entity_poly.type
_entity_poly.pdbx_seq_one_letter_code
_entity_poly.pdbx_strand_id
1 'polypeptide(L)'
;NKLYYYKDSKLFHCYTECGQMDVIGVVMGFKGYEQEEFQKAINWICIKLNIDNCEYGFGKQEQISDWDFIRKYKRNTKKEVENKPLVPYDKNILNIFQKFYTQEWINEGISIETMEKYNIMYSTWQQKIIIPHFDVNNQLIGVRGRSLVDEDIELFGKYTPFKVGRRFYNHSLGQNLFGLNHNMKAIQAKRKIMLVEAEKSVFQTDTMFGEDNFTVALCGSNLTDYQRGMILMLGVREVIIALDKQYEVVDSEECKKWAKHIKEKIIDKLSPYVIVTVLWDVNGLLDYKDSPTDKGKETLLQLMDNKIYVGTND
;
A
#
# COMPACT_ATOMS: atom_id res chain seq x y z
N ASN A 1 19.96 -21.88 24.56
CA ASN A 1 19.86 -20.99 23.41
C ASN A 1 19.48 -21.83 22.19
N LYS A 2 18.30 -21.56 21.60
CA LYS A 2 17.75 -22.34 20.47
C LYS A 2 17.77 -21.46 19.22
N LEU A 3 18.94 -21.38 18.55
CA LEU A 3 19.08 -20.74 17.25
C LEU A 3 19.05 -21.81 16.17
N TYR A 4 18.10 -21.71 15.24
CA TYR A 4 17.93 -22.65 14.13
C TYR A 4 18.13 -21.92 12.80
N TYR A 5 18.75 -22.62 11.82
CA TYR A 5 18.94 -22.12 10.48
C TYR A 5 17.98 -22.81 9.51
N TYR A 6 17.28 -22.04 8.72
CA TYR A 6 16.32 -22.50 7.72
C TYR A 6 16.93 -22.34 6.33
N LYS A 7 17.24 -23.45 5.67
CA LYS A 7 17.91 -23.49 4.34
C LYS A 7 17.12 -22.79 3.24
N ASP A 8 15.79 -22.93 3.27
CA ASP A 8 14.93 -22.41 2.21
C ASP A 8 14.80 -20.89 2.25
N SER A 9 14.72 -20.30 3.43
CA SER A 9 14.66 -18.85 3.63
C SER A 9 16.03 -18.18 3.80
N LYS A 10 17.09 -19.00 4.04
CA LYS A 10 18.43 -18.53 4.41
C LYS A 10 18.48 -17.65 5.66
N LEU A 11 17.54 -17.84 6.56
CA LEU A 11 17.39 -17.07 7.79
C LEU A 11 17.63 -17.94 9.03
N PHE A 12 18.05 -17.29 10.09
CA PHE A 12 18.15 -17.86 11.42
C PHE A 12 16.94 -17.45 12.26
N HIS A 13 16.47 -18.30 13.13
CA HIS A 13 15.42 -17.99 14.08
C HIS A 13 15.85 -18.35 15.50
N CYS A 14 15.83 -17.34 16.36
CA CYS A 14 16.05 -17.50 17.82
C CYS A 14 14.68 -17.55 18.51
N TYR A 15 14.36 -18.70 19.10
CA TYR A 15 13.06 -18.92 19.78
C TYR A 15 12.98 -18.35 21.20
N THR A 16 14.03 -17.69 21.68
CA THR A 16 14.05 -17.16 23.04
C THR A 16 13.93 -15.64 23.10
N GLU A 17 14.73 -14.89 22.34
CA GLU A 17 14.84 -13.42 22.55
C GLU A 17 14.95 -12.61 21.26
N CYS A 18 15.60 -13.14 20.21
CA CYS A 18 16.04 -12.30 19.11
C CYS A 18 15.13 -12.39 17.87
N GLY A 19 14.18 -13.37 17.81
CA GLY A 19 13.32 -13.56 16.65
C GLY A 19 14.08 -14.03 15.39
N GLN A 20 13.62 -13.59 14.23
CA GLN A 20 14.18 -13.97 12.94
C GLN A 20 15.24 -12.95 12.49
N MET A 21 16.38 -13.46 11.97
CA MET A 21 17.49 -12.63 11.52
C MET A 21 18.28 -13.31 10.39
N ASP A 22 18.98 -12.53 9.61
CA ASP A 22 19.94 -13.01 8.61
C ASP A 22 21.31 -13.27 9.23
N VAL A 23 22.27 -13.67 8.40
CA VAL A 23 23.65 -13.94 8.86
C VAL A 23 24.32 -12.69 9.43
N ILE A 24 23.99 -11.51 8.95
CA ILE A 24 24.55 -10.25 9.43
C ILE A 24 24.01 -9.94 10.83
N GLY A 25 22.71 -10.10 11.04
CA GLY A 25 22.06 -9.95 12.35
C GLY A 25 22.62 -10.93 13.39
N VAL A 26 22.92 -12.18 13.01
CA VAL A 26 23.58 -13.16 13.89
C VAL A 26 24.98 -12.67 14.30
N VAL A 27 25.77 -12.16 13.35
CA VAL A 27 27.12 -11.64 13.64
C VAL A 27 27.07 -10.38 14.50
N MET A 28 26.13 -9.49 14.25
CA MET A 28 25.91 -8.29 15.07
C MET A 28 25.61 -8.66 16.52
N GLY A 29 24.65 -9.59 16.74
CA GLY A 29 24.32 -10.07 18.09
C GLY A 29 25.49 -10.79 18.76
N PHE A 30 26.26 -11.61 18.02
CA PHE A 30 27.44 -12.31 18.56
C PHE A 30 28.58 -11.36 18.94
N LYS A 31 28.75 -10.27 18.22
CA LYS A 31 29.80 -9.28 18.42
C LYS A 31 29.38 -8.14 19.35
N GLY A 32 28.10 -8.05 19.69
CA GLY A 32 27.56 -6.93 20.45
C GLY A 32 27.60 -5.60 19.66
N TYR A 33 27.48 -5.67 18.32
CA TYR A 33 27.44 -4.49 17.49
C TYR A 33 26.04 -3.87 17.50
N GLU A 34 26.00 -2.55 17.61
CA GLU A 34 24.76 -1.77 17.48
C GLU A 34 24.38 -1.57 16.01
N GLN A 35 23.16 -1.09 15.74
CA GLN A 35 22.60 -0.99 14.39
C GLN A 35 23.45 -0.09 13.47
N GLU A 36 24.12 0.91 14.01
CA GLU A 36 25.03 1.82 13.31
C GLU A 36 26.37 1.14 12.93
N GLU A 37 26.69 0.02 13.54
CA GLU A 37 27.90 -0.76 13.31
C GLU A 37 27.74 -1.91 12.32
N PHE A 38 26.62 -1.94 11.58
CA PHE A 38 26.27 -2.95 10.56
C PHE A 38 27.43 -3.23 9.58
N GLN A 39 28.18 -2.20 9.16
CA GLN A 39 29.32 -2.34 8.27
C GLN A 39 30.47 -3.15 8.89
N LYS A 40 30.67 -3.08 10.20
CA LYS A 40 31.68 -3.87 10.89
C LYS A 40 31.35 -5.37 10.85
N ALA A 41 30.06 -5.72 10.93
CA ALA A 41 29.61 -7.11 10.79
C ALA A 41 29.86 -7.66 9.39
N ILE A 42 29.56 -6.88 8.34
CA ILE A 42 29.85 -7.27 6.96
C ILE A 42 31.35 -7.48 6.76
N ASN A 43 32.18 -6.53 7.17
CA ASN A 43 33.64 -6.64 7.03
C ASN A 43 34.18 -7.87 7.76
N TRP A 44 33.67 -8.18 8.94
CA TRP A 44 34.07 -9.37 9.69
C TRP A 44 33.71 -10.67 8.95
N ILE A 45 32.51 -10.73 8.35
CA ILE A 45 32.06 -11.88 7.53
C ILE A 45 32.99 -12.03 6.31
N CYS A 46 33.27 -10.95 5.59
CA CYS A 46 34.11 -10.97 4.42
C CYS A 46 35.53 -11.48 4.73
N ILE A 47 36.13 -10.97 5.83
CA ILE A 47 37.45 -11.44 6.29
C ILE A 47 37.41 -12.93 6.64
N LYS A 48 36.36 -13.42 7.29
CA LYS A 48 36.23 -14.83 7.70
C LYS A 48 36.01 -15.78 6.54
N LEU A 49 35.39 -15.31 5.48
CA LEU A 49 35.07 -16.11 4.29
C LEU A 49 36.09 -15.93 3.16
N ASN A 50 37.20 -15.17 3.37
CA ASN A 50 38.19 -14.82 2.35
C ASN A 50 37.54 -14.29 1.07
N ILE A 51 36.53 -13.44 1.20
CA ILE A 51 35.88 -12.78 0.06
C ILE A 51 36.68 -11.52 -0.26
N ASP A 52 37.50 -11.59 -1.32
CA ASP A 52 38.19 -10.44 -1.90
C ASP A 52 37.16 -9.54 -2.59
N ASN A 53 37.09 -8.26 -2.26
CA ASN A 53 36.16 -7.21 -2.71
C ASN A 53 35.01 -6.88 -1.75
N CYS A 54 35.23 -6.95 -0.45
CA CYS A 54 34.42 -6.19 0.50
C CYS A 54 34.82 -4.70 0.50
N GLU A 55 35.09 -4.13 -0.67
CA GLU A 55 35.26 -2.69 -0.86
C GLU A 55 33.90 -1.95 -0.79
N TYR A 56 33.24 -2.06 0.37
CA TYR A 56 32.45 -0.96 0.86
C TYR A 56 33.32 -0.26 1.90
N GLY A 57 34.35 0.45 1.36
CA GLY A 57 35.44 1.00 2.13
C GLY A 57 35.10 2.28 2.83
N PHE A 58 35.60 2.41 4.03
CA PHE A 58 36.23 3.64 4.47
C PHE A 58 37.67 3.63 3.95
N GLY A 59 37.85 3.84 2.68
CA GLY A 59 39.12 4.14 2.05
C GLY A 59 39.20 5.62 1.82
N LYS A 60 40.24 6.28 2.40
CA LYS A 60 40.79 7.60 2.11
C LYS A 60 39.77 8.62 1.61
N GLN A 61 39.59 9.71 2.37
CA GLN A 61 39.00 10.95 1.86
C GLN A 61 39.78 11.39 0.61
N GLU A 62 39.44 10.87 -0.55
CA GLU A 62 39.67 11.57 -1.79
C GLU A 62 38.71 12.74 -1.79
N GLN A 63 39.24 13.95 -2.03
CA GLN A 63 38.40 15.11 -2.31
C GLN A 63 37.47 14.75 -3.42
N ILE A 64 36.21 14.40 -3.07
CA ILE A 64 35.15 14.15 -4.03
C ILE A 64 34.92 15.52 -4.71
N SER A 65 35.28 15.63 -5.98
CA SER A 65 34.98 16.82 -6.73
C SER A 65 33.46 17.01 -6.76
N ASP A 66 32.99 18.25 -6.79
CA ASP A 66 31.54 18.58 -6.87
C ASP A 66 30.87 17.84 -8.03
N TRP A 67 31.63 17.49 -9.07
CA TRP A 67 31.18 16.70 -10.21
C TRP A 67 30.91 15.22 -9.88
N ASP A 68 31.69 14.61 -8.98
CA ASP A 68 31.47 13.21 -8.56
C ASP A 68 30.26 13.11 -7.63
N PHE A 69 30.02 14.14 -6.81
CA PHE A 69 28.80 14.30 -6.03
C PHE A 69 27.57 14.42 -6.96
N ILE A 70 27.65 15.27 -7.98
CA ILE A 70 26.57 15.43 -8.99
C ILE A 70 26.37 14.14 -9.82
N ARG A 71 27.45 13.41 -10.17
CA ARG A 71 27.34 12.10 -10.83
C ARG A 71 26.68 11.04 -9.95
N LYS A 72 26.99 11.03 -8.66
CA LYS A 72 26.37 10.13 -7.67
C LYS A 72 24.90 10.49 -7.47
N TYR A 73 24.57 11.76 -7.45
CA TYR A 73 23.18 12.24 -7.42
C TYR A 73 22.44 11.93 -8.73
N LYS A 74 23.06 12.08 -9.91
CA LYS A 74 22.46 11.64 -11.20
C LYS A 74 22.25 10.14 -11.30
N ARG A 75 23.10 9.32 -10.66
CA ARG A 75 22.89 7.87 -10.59
C ARG A 75 21.74 7.47 -9.65
N ASN A 76 21.44 8.29 -8.65
CA ASN A 76 20.29 8.12 -7.75
C ASN A 76 19.04 8.84 -8.23
N THR A 77 19.13 9.72 -9.25
CA THR A 77 17.95 10.24 -9.91
C THR A 77 17.35 9.14 -10.79
N LYS A 78 16.38 8.47 -10.21
CA LYS A 78 15.39 7.64 -10.90
C LYS A 78 16.00 6.75 -12.00
N LYS A 79 16.25 5.48 -11.69
CA LYS A 79 15.84 4.46 -12.66
C LYS A 79 14.40 4.86 -13.02
N GLU A 80 14.18 5.33 -14.24
CA GLU A 80 12.85 5.28 -14.82
C GLU A 80 12.38 3.87 -14.54
N VAL A 81 11.42 3.75 -13.64
CA VAL A 81 10.75 2.48 -13.43
C VAL A 81 10.07 2.28 -14.77
N GLU A 82 10.70 1.48 -15.66
CA GLU A 82 10.02 1.00 -16.85
C GLU A 82 8.70 0.44 -16.37
N ASN A 83 7.64 1.19 -16.55
CA ASN A 83 6.29 0.74 -16.25
C ASN A 83 5.99 -0.37 -17.25
N LYS A 84 6.40 -1.59 -16.90
CA LYS A 84 6.04 -2.76 -17.71
C LYS A 84 4.52 -2.78 -17.78
N PRO A 85 3.96 -2.91 -18.98
CA PRO A 85 2.50 -2.97 -19.14
C PRO A 85 1.94 -4.08 -18.26
N LEU A 86 0.80 -3.83 -17.65
CA LEU A 86 0.08 -4.85 -16.89
C LEU A 86 -0.33 -5.98 -17.84
N VAL A 87 0.05 -7.20 -17.51
CA VAL A 87 -0.27 -8.39 -18.31
C VAL A 87 -1.58 -8.98 -17.78
N PRO A 88 -2.62 -9.07 -18.60
CA PRO A 88 -3.89 -9.66 -18.18
C PRO A 88 -3.75 -11.15 -17.86
N TYR A 89 -4.51 -11.60 -16.88
CA TYR A 89 -4.72 -13.01 -16.58
C TYR A 89 -6.01 -13.51 -17.23
N ASP A 90 -6.05 -14.83 -17.48
CA ASP A 90 -7.29 -15.48 -17.89
C ASP A 90 -8.32 -15.40 -16.75
N LYS A 91 -9.51 -14.85 -17.05
CA LYS A 91 -10.61 -14.75 -16.10
C LYS A 91 -11.13 -16.10 -15.61
N ASN A 92 -10.88 -17.17 -16.34
CA ASN A 92 -11.29 -18.53 -15.95
C ASN A 92 -10.66 -18.97 -14.62
N ILE A 93 -9.57 -18.36 -14.19
CA ILE A 93 -9.01 -18.61 -12.86
C ILE A 93 -10.00 -18.30 -11.74
N LEU A 94 -10.92 -17.39 -11.95
CA LEU A 94 -11.92 -17.03 -10.96
C LEU A 94 -12.94 -18.15 -10.70
N ASN A 95 -13.10 -19.09 -11.63
CA ASN A 95 -14.05 -20.21 -11.50
C ASN A 95 -13.65 -21.23 -10.41
N ILE A 96 -12.43 -21.16 -9.89
CA ILE A 96 -11.99 -22.03 -8.78
C ILE A 96 -12.52 -21.55 -7.42
N PHE A 97 -13.02 -20.33 -7.33
CA PHE A 97 -13.50 -19.73 -6.08
C PHE A 97 -15.02 -19.89 -5.95
N GLN A 98 -15.49 -19.79 -4.71
CA GLN A 98 -16.91 -19.88 -4.40
C GLN A 98 -17.52 -18.48 -4.31
N LYS A 99 -18.73 -18.31 -4.82
CA LYS A 99 -19.57 -17.14 -4.54
C LYS A 99 -20.14 -17.29 -3.12
N PHE A 100 -19.36 -16.85 -2.18
CA PHE A 100 -19.74 -16.86 -0.77
C PHE A 100 -19.35 -15.51 -0.15
N TYR A 101 -20.29 -14.89 0.54
CA TYR A 101 -20.15 -13.58 1.14
C TYR A 101 -20.06 -13.72 2.65
N THR A 102 -18.98 -13.21 3.23
CA THR A 102 -18.71 -13.36 4.65
C THR A 102 -19.60 -12.41 5.46
N GLN A 103 -20.13 -12.91 6.58
CA GLN A 103 -20.93 -12.10 7.51
C GLN A 103 -20.12 -10.92 8.08
N GLU A 104 -18.80 -11.08 8.19
CA GLU A 104 -17.90 -10.01 8.62
C GLU A 104 -18.03 -8.77 7.74
N TRP A 105 -17.99 -8.93 6.42
CA TRP A 105 -18.10 -7.80 5.49
C TRP A 105 -19.51 -7.21 5.44
N ILE A 106 -20.54 -8.03 5.61
CA ILE A 106 -21.91 -7.55 5.73
C ILE A 106 -22.04 -6.69 6.99
N ASN A 107 -21.48 -7.12 8.12
CA ASN A 107 -21.48 -6.37 9.36
C ASN A 107 -20.64 -5.07 9.27
N GLU A 108 -19.61 -5.06 8.42
CA GLU A 108 -18.80 -3.86 8.11
C GLU A 108 -19.49 -2.93 7.08
N GLY A 109 -20.78 -3.16 6.77
CA GLY A 109 -21.60 -2.28 5.93
C GLY A 109 -21.38 -2.46 4.42
N ILE A 110 -20.95 -3.65 3.96
CA ILE A 110 -20.81 -3.97 2.53
C ILE A 110 -21.99 -4.84 2.10
N SER A 111 -22.77 -4.35 1.15
CA SER A 111 -23.95 -5.10 0.66
C SER A 111 -23.55 -6.28 -0.25
N ILE A 112 -24.44 -7.26 -0.35
CA ILE A 112 -24.25 -8.42 -1.23
C ILE A 112 -24.18 -7.95 -2.69
N GLU A 113 -25.01 -7.00 -3.09
CA GLU A 113 -25.04 -6.43 -4.44
C GLU A 113 -23.70 -5.80 -4.81
N THR A 114 -23.07 -5.09 -3.88
CA THR A 114 -21.72 -4.54 -4.06
C THR A 114 -20.71 -5.68 -4.23
N MET A 115 -20.76 -6.69 -3.37
CA MET A 115 -19.84 -7.84 -3.48
C MET A 115 -20.01 -8.57 -4.82
N GLU A 116 -21.22 -8.71 -5.32
CA GLU A 116 -21.51 -9.28 -6.64
C GLU A 116 -20.96 -8.41 -7.77
N LYS A 117 -21.20 -7.11 -7.72
CA LYS A 117 -20.72 -6.12 -8.71
C LYS A 117 -19.20 -6.17 -8.88
N TYR A 118 -18.45 -6.31 -7.76
CA TYR A 118 -16.99 -6.37 -7.77
C TYR A 118 -16.44 -7.80 -7.91
N ASN A 119 -17.29 -8.80 -8.14
CA ASN A 119 -16.92 -10.21 -8.24
C ASN A 119 -16.15 -10.72 -7.02
N ILE A 120 -16.56 -10.31 -5.82
CA ILE A 120 -15.99 -10.81 -4.59
C ILE A 120 -16.36 -12.28 -4.42
N MET A 121 -15.38 -13.09 -4.05
CA MET A 121 -15.53 -14.53 -3.90
C MET A 121 -14.80 -15.00 -2.64
N TYR A 122 -14.80 -16.29 -2.41
CA TYR A 122 -14.16 -16.90 -1.26
C TYR A 122 -13.33 -18.12 -1.65
N SER A 123 -12.16 -18.24 -1.03
CA SER A 123 -11.30 -19.41 -1.11
C SER A 123 -11.41 -20.22 0.17
N THR A 124 -12.07 -21.38 0.11
CA THR A 124 -12.26 -22.26 1.28
C THR A 124 -10.95 -22.86 1.78
N TRP A 125 -10.02 -23.18 0.86
CA TRP A 125 -8.75 -23.81 1.22
C TRP A 125 -7.70 -22.84 1.78
N GLN A 126 -7.82 -21.54 1.53
CA GLN A 126 -6.94 -20.51 2.09
C GLN A 126 -7.65 -19.63 3.11
N GLN A 127 -8.93 -19.81 3.33
CA GLN A 127 -9.78 -19.01 4.22
C GLN A 127 -9.64 -17.51 3.98
N LYS A 128 -9.71 -17.13 2.69
CA LYS A 128 -9.51 -15.75 2.23
C LYS A 128 -10.69 -15.26 1.41
N ILE A 129 -11.07 -14.01 1.66
CA ILE A 129 -11.93 -13.26 0.75
C ILE A 129 -11.10 -12.94 -0.47
N ILE A 130 -11.62 -13.23 -1.65
CA ILE A 130 -10.96 -13.06 -2.93
C ILE A 130 -11.43 -11.79 -3.60
N ILE A 131 -10.48 -10.94 -3.94
CA ILE A 131 -10.69 -9.63 -4.54
C ILE A 131 -9.99 -9.61 -5.90
N PRO A 132 -10.73 -9.79 -7.00
CA PRO A 132 -10.18 -9.62 -8.34
C PRO A 132 -9.87 -8.15 -8.63
N HIS A 133 -8.69 -7.88 -9.18
CA HIS A 133 -8.30 -6.56 -9.65
C HIS A 133 -8.45 -6.48 -11.16
N PHE A 134 -9.20 -5.49 -11.61
CA PHE A 134 -9.40 -5.21 -13.03
C PHE A 134 -8.77 -3.87 -13.40
N ASP A 135 -8.28 -3.77 -14.62
CA ASP A 135 -7.88 -2.49 -15.22
C ASP A 135 -9.08 -1.71 -15.73
N VAL A 136 -8.84 -0.53 -16.28
CA VAL A 136 -9.90 0.34 -16.85
C VAL A 136 -10.68 -0.29 -18.00
N ASN A 137 -10.11 -1.31 -18.65
CA ASN A 137 -10.73 -2.07 -19.76
C ASN A 137 -11.42 -3.34 -19.26
N ASN A 138 -11.60 -3.52 -17.96
CA ASN A 138 -12.14 -4.73 -17.34
C ASN A 138 -11.32 -6.00 -17.63
N GLN A 139 -10.02 -5.88 -17.87
CA GLN A 139 -9.11 -7.04 -17.95
C GLN A 139 -8.65 -7.43 -16.54
N LEU A 140 -8.67 -8.72 -16.21
CA LEU A 140 -8.19 -9.22 -14.94
C LEU A 140 -6.66 -9.08 -14.88
N ILE A 141 -6.15 -8.21 -14.01
CA ILE A 141 -4.72 -7.92 -13.87
C ILE A 141 -4.10 -8.52 -12.61
N GLY A 142 -4.92 -8.98 -11.69
CA GLY A 142 -4.45 -9.59 -10.44
C GLY A 142 -5.59 -10.14 -9.61
N VAL A 143 -5.22 -10.91 -8.60
CA VAL A 143 -6.15 -11.42 -7.58
C VAL A 143 -5.49 -11.24 -6.23
N ARG A 144 -6.17 -10.57 -5.31
CA ARG A 144 -5.74 -10.46 -3.92
C ARG A 144 -6.64 -11.28 -3.01
N GLY A 145 -6.07 -11.75 -1.92
CA GLY A 145 -6.80 -12.41 -0.85
C GLY A 145 -6.70 -11.60 0.43
N ARG A 146 -7.84 -11.32 1.07
CA ARG A 146 -7.87 -10.83 2.44
C ARG A 146 -8.02 -12.02 3.38
N SER A 147 -7.04 -12.23 4.24
CA SER A 147 -7.08 -13.34 5.22
C SER A 147 -8.14 -13.08 6.29
N LEU A 148 -8.80 -14.15 6.72
CA LEU A 148 -9.70 -14.20 7.89
C LEU A 148 -9.05 -14.95 9.05
N VAL A 149 -7.80 -15.36 8.91
CA VAL A 149 -7.04 -16.11 9.93
C VAL A 149 -6.03 -15.16 10.57
N ASP A 150 -6.12 -14.97 11.87
CA ASP A 150 -5.31 -13.99 12.60
C ASP A 150 -3.82 -14.30 12.52
N GLU A 151 -3.41 -15.56 12.60
CA GLU A 151 -2.01 -15.97 12.46
C GLU A 151 -1.43 -15.63 11.08
N ASP A 152 -2.22 -15.77 10.02
CA ASP A 152 -1.83 -15.37 8.66
C ASP A 152 -1.69 -13.84 8.55
N ILE A 153 -2.59 -13.09 9.21
CA ILE A 153 -2.57 -11.63 9.22
C ILE A 153 -1.32 -11.10 9.91
N GLU A 154 -0.93 -11.70 11.03
CA GLU A 154 0.28 -11.34 11.77
C GLU A 154 1.56 -11.64 10.96
N LEU A 155 1.61 -12.78 10.26
CA LEU A 155 2.80 -13.23 9.53
C LEU A 155 2.96 -12.58 8.15
N PHE A 156 1.88 -12.38 7.43
CA PHE A 156 1.92 -12.01 6.00
C PHE A 156 1.18 -10.71 5.68
N GLY A 157 0.46 -10.15 6.66
CA GLY A 157 -0.41 -9.00 6.48
C GLY A 157 -1.83 -9.36 6.01
N LYS A 158 -2.74 -8.42 6.19
CA LYS A 158 -4.19 -8.60 5.97
C LYS A 158 -4.53 -8.88 4.50
N TYR A 159 -3.81 -8.25 3.57
CA TYR A 159 -4.02 -8.38 2.13
C TYR A 159 -2.76 -8.91 1.45
N THR A 160 -2.88 -10.04 0.76
CA THR A 160 -1.76 -10.67 0.08
C THR A 160 -2.11 -11.00 -1.39
N PRO A 161 -1.13 -11.03 -2.32
CA PRO A 161 -1.36 -11.57 -3.64
C PRO A 161 -1.82 -13.03 -3.55
N PHE A 162 -2.83 -13.40 -4.34
CA PHE A 162 -3.32 -14.77 -4.33
C PHE A 162 -2.38 -15.71 -5.09
N LYS A 163 -2.21 -16.91 -4.55
CA LYS A 163 -1.32 -17.93 -5.10
C LYS A 163 -2.08 -19.22 -5.40
N VAL A 164 -1.93 -19.75 -6.61
CA VAL A 164 -2.43 -21.08 -7.00
C VAL A 164 -1.24 -21.95 -7.43
N GLY A 165 -1.01 -23.03 -6.72
CA GLY A 165 0.18 -23.84 -6.93
C GLY A 165 1.47 -23.01 -6.74
N ARG A 166 2.27 -22.87 -7.81
CA ARG A 166 3.50 -22.07 -7.80
C ARG A 166 3.34 -20.67 -8.40
N ARG A 167 2.16 -20.34 -8.94
CA ARG A 167 1.90 -19.07 -9.64
C ARG A 167 1.22 -18.07 -8.74
N PHE A 168 1.78 -16.85 -8.67
CA PHE A 168 1.13 -15.69 -8.07
C PHE A 168 0.33 -14.93 -9.13
N TYR A 169 -0.88 -14.50 -8.74
CA TYR A 169 -1.75 -13.65 -9.55
C TYR A 169 -1.69 -12.22 -9.03
N ASN A 170 -0.53 -11.60 -9.18
CA ASN A 170 -0.28 -10.25 -8.70
C ASN A 170 0.06 -9.28 -9.83
N HIS A 171 -0.04 -8.00 -9.54
CA HIS A 171 0.36 -6.90 -10.42
C HIS A 171 0.98 -5.78 -9.60
N SER A 172 1.57 -4.81 -10.27
CA SER A 172 2.04 -3.58 -9.64
C SER A 172 0.83 -2.74 -9.21
N LEU A 173 0.53 -2.69 -7.89
CA LEU A 173 -0.60 -1.93 -7.35
C LEU A 173 -0.54 -0.45 -7.73
N GLY A 174 0.68 0.13 -7.78
CA GLY A 174 0.88 1.52 -8.17
C GLY A 174 0.67 1.82 -9.66
N GLN A 175 0.33 0.82 -10.49
CA GLN A 175 -0.04 0.99 -11.90
C GLN A 175 -1.53 0.85 -12.15
N ASN A 176 -2.35 0.80 -11.10
CA ASN A 176 -3.79 0.73 -11.18
C ASN A 176 -4.44 1.59 -10.09
N LEU A 177 -5.68 1.98 -10.30
CA LEU A 177 -6.58 2.54 -9.31
C LEU A 177 -7.74 1.57 -9.14
N PHE A 178 -7.78 0.88 -7.99
CA PHE A 178 -8.81 -0.13 -7.77
C PHE A 178 -10.21 0.50 -7.75
N GLY A 179 -11.15 -0.09 -8.44
CA GLY A 179 -12.53 0.39 -8.57
C GLY A 179 -12.75 1.40 -9.71
N LEU A 180 -11.69 1.87 -10.39
CA LEU A 180 -11.83 2.86 -11.45
C LEU A 180 -12.69 2.35 -12.62
N ASN A 181 -12.58 1.08 -12.99
CA ASN A 181 -13.39 0.46 -14.05
C ASN A 181 -14.89 0.53 -13.78
N HIS A 182 -15.31 0.48 -12.51
CA HIS A 182 -16.71 0.60 -12.11
C HIS A 182 -17.15 2.06 -11.97
N ASN A 183 -16.29 2.91 -11.42
CA ASN A 183 -16.65 4.24 -10.95
C ASN A 183 -16.28 5.38 -11.90
N MET A 184 -15.64 5.08 -13.04
CA MET A 184 -15.14 6.09 -13.99
C MET A 184 -16.25 7.04 -14.48
N LYS A 185 -17.45 6.54 -14.77
CA LYS A 185 -18.57 7.37 -15.24
C LYS A 185 -18.99 8.41 -14.19
N ALA A 186 -19.13 7.99 -12.93
CA ALA A 186 -19.49 8.89 -11.83
C ALA A 186 -18.38 9.92 -11.58
N ILE A 187 -17.11 9.49 -11.60
CA ILE A 187 -15.93 10.36 -11.46
C ILE A 187 -15.95 11.46 -12.53
N GLN A 188 -16.14 11.09 -13.79
CA GLN A 188 -16.16 12.05 -14.92
C GLN A 188 -17.37 12.99 -14.83
N ALA A 189 -18.57 12.46 -14.52
CA ALA A 189 -19.77 13.26 -14.38
C ALA A 189 -19.67 14.28 -13.24
N LYS A 190 -19.16 13.84 -12.08
CA LYS A 190 -18.98 14.70 -10.90
C LYS A 190 -17.72 15.58 -10.98
N ARG A 191 -16.79 15.24 -11.88
CA ARG A 191 -15.45 15.82 -11.96
C ARG A 191 -14.70 15.80 -10.62
N LYS A 192 -14.95 14.78 -9.81
CA LYS A 192 -14.37 14.54 -8.49
C LYS A 192 -13.97 13.09 -8.36
N ILE A 193 -12.89 12.86 -7.60
CA ILE A 193 -12.43 11.52 -7.26
C ILE A 193 -12.08 11.49 -5.77
N MET A 194 -12.47 10.43 -5.07
CA MET A 194 -12.07 10.18 -3.68
C MET A 194 -11.04 9.05 -3.65
N LEU A 195 -9.90 9.31 -3.04
CA LEU A 195 -8.79 8.38 -2.90
C LEU A 195 -8.82 7.76 -1.50
N VAL A 196 -8.98 6.45 -1.42
CA VAL A 196 -8.93 5.67 -0.18
C VAL A 196 -7.71 4.75 -0.17
N GLU A 197 -7.37 4.22 0.99
CA GLU A 197 -6.18 3.36 1.14
C GLU A 197 -6.41 1.96 0.59
N ALA A 198 -7.50 1.29 1.01
CA ALA A 198 -7.76 -0.12 0.74
C ALA A 198 -9.04 -0.35 -0.09
N GLU A 199 -9.11 -1.54 -0.70
CA GLU A 199 -10.24 -1.99 -1.52
C GLU A 199 -11.56 -2.01 -0.75
N LYS A 200 -11.54 -2.36 0.54
CA LYS A 200 -12.72 -2.41 1.42
C LYS A 200 -13.50 -1.09 1.42
N SER A 201 -12.79 0.01 1.50
CA SER A 201 -13.40 1.35 1.52
C SER A 201 -14.11 1.69 0.20
N VAL A 202 -13.65 1.15 -0.94
CA VAL A 202 -14.36 1.27 -2.23
C VAL A 202 -15.68 0.51 -2.20
N PHE A 203 -15.73 -0.67 -1.58
CA PHE A 203 -16.97 -1.45 -1.45
C PHE A 203 -17.96 -0.79 -0.50
N GLN A 204 -17.48 -0.24 0.62
CA GLN A 204 -18.32 0.52 1.56
C GLN A 204 -18.94 1.73 0.87
N THR A 205 -18.15 2.51 0.12
CA THR A 205 -18.67 3.66 -0.63
C THR A 205 -19.59 3.26 -1.78
N ASP A 206 -19.36 2.13 -2.41
CA ASP A 206 -20.27 1.61 -3.43
C ASP A 206 -21.64 1.24 -2.83
N THR A 207 -21.64 0.61 -1.67
CA THR A 207 -22.87 0.33 -0.91
C THR A 207 -23.60 1.62 -0.51
N MET A 208 -22.85 2.68 -0.15
CA MET A 208 -23.43 3.96 0.28
C MET A 208 -23.98 4.81 -0.87
N PHE A 209 -23.33 4.79 -2.01
CA PHE A 209 -23.58 5.73 -3.13
C PHE A 209 -24.03 5.06 -4.43
N GLY A 210 -23.90 3.74 -4.58
CA GLY A 210 -24.31 3.00 -5.77
C GLY A 210 -23.62 3.50 -7.05
N GLU A 211 -24.42 3.82 -8.06
CA GLU A 211 -23.95 4.35 -9.35
C GLU A 211 -23.26 5.74 -9.23
N ASP A 212 -23.49 6.44 -8.14
CA ASP A 212 -22.89 7.73 -7.85
C ASP A 212 -21.51 7.63 -7.15
N ASN A 213 -20.99 6.41 -6.97
CA ASN A 213 -19.70 6.19 -6.35
C ASN A 213 -18.56 6.75 -7.20
N PHE A 214 -17.75 7.63 -6.62
CA PHE A 214 -16.58 8.25 -7.25
C PHE A 214 -15.27 7.93 -6.52
N THR A 215 -15.23 6.81 -5.79
CA THR A 215 -14.12 6.37 -4.96
C THR A 215 -13.24 5.38 -5.69
N VAL A 216 -11.93 5.48 -5.51
CA VAL A 216 -10.93 4.50 -5.95
C VAL A 216 -9.89 4.26 -4.85
N ALA A 217 -9.34 3.05 -4.78
CA ALA A 217 -8.27 2.76 -3.83
C ALA A 217 -6.88 2.84 -4.49
N LEU A 218 -5.95 3.42 -3.72
CA LEU A 218 -4.51 3.42 -4.06
C LEU A 218 -3.86 2.05 -3.79
N CYS A 219 -4.49 1.23 -2.95
CA CYS A 219 -3.95 -0.01 -2.37
C CYS A 219 -2.64 0.24 -1.60
N GLY A 220 -2.62 1.32 -0.84
CA GLY A 220 -1.54 1.81 0.01
C GLY A 220 -1.67 3.30 0.26
N SER A 221 -0.74 3.87 1.04
CA SER A 221 -0.78 5.28 1.45
C SER A 221 0.04 6.23 0.57
N ASN A 222 0.53 5.77 -0.59
CA ASN A 222 1.35 6.57 -1.51
C ASN A 222 0.70 6.65 -2.89
N LEU A 223 0.69 7.84 -3.48
CA LEU A 223 0.32 8.04 -4.88
C LEU A 223 1.56 7.88 -5.77
N THR A 224 1.50 6.98 -6.75
CA THR A 224 2.55 6.85 -7.77
C THR A 224 2.37 7.88 -8.89
N ASP A 225 3.43 8.13 -9.66
CA ASP A 225 3.34 9.02 -10.82
C ASP A 225 2.41 8.45 -11.91
N TYR A 226 2.32 7.13 -12.01
CA TYR A 226 1.39 6.45 -12.92
C TYR A 226 -0.07 6.68 -12.50
N GLN A 227 -0.41 6.44 -11.24
CA GLN A 227 -1.74 6.71 -10.70
C GLN A 227 -2.12 8.18 -10.81
N ARG A 228 -1.17 9.10 -10.55
CA ARG A 228 -1.38 10.54 -10.79
C ARG A 228 -1.77 10.81 -12.24
N GLY A 229 -1.02 10.24 -13.19
CA GLY A 229 -1.32 10.37 -14.62
C GLY A 229 -2.74 9.90 -14.96
N MET A 230 -3.16 8.74 -14.42
CA MET A 230 -4.53 8.24 -14.59
C MET A 230 -5.57 9.24 -14.07
N ILE A 231 -5.38 9.78 -12.86
CA ILE A 231 -6.31 10.76 -12.25
C ILE A 231 -6.43 12.01 -13.12
N LEU A 232 -5.32 12.56 -13.58
CA LEU A 232 -5.33 13.78 -14.41
C LEU A 232 -5.99 13.55 -15.77
N MET A 233 -5.82 12.38 -16.36
CA MET A 233 -6.49 12.01 -17.64
C MET A 233 -8.02 11.91 -17.53
N LEU A 234 -8.57 11.69 -16.32
CA LEU A 234 -10.02 11.65 -16.08
C LEU A 234 -10.67 13.04 -16.13
N GLY A 235 -9.90 14.11 -16.17
CA GLY A 235 -10.40 15.49 -16.22
C GLY A 235 -11.10 15.94 -14.93
N VAL A 236 -10.72 15.37 -13.80
CA VAL A 236 -11.25 15.77 -12.49
C VAL A 236 -10.81 17.19 -12.12
N ARG A 237 -11.66 17.88 -11.35
CA ARG A 237 -11.35 19.22 -10.80
C ARG A 237 -10.94 19.14 -9.34
N GLU A 238 -11.44 18.14 -8.63
CA GLU A 238 -11.19 17.97 -7.20
C GLU A 238 -10.78 16.53 -6.91
N VAL A 239 -9.72 16.38 -6.11
CA VAL A 239 -9.28 15.12 -5.53
C VAL A 239 -9.49 15.20 -4.03
N ILE A 240 -10.26 14.27 -3.48
CA ILE A 240 -10.55 14.15 -2.04
C ILE A 240 -9.69 13.03 -1.50
N ILE A 241 -8.80 13.33 -0.56
CA ILE A 241 -7.94 12.34 0.10
C ILE A 241 -8.67 11.85 1.35
N ALA A 242 -8.95 10.55 1.40
CA ALA A 242 -9.71 9.88 2.46
C ALA A 242 -8.96 8.62 2.95
N LEU A 243 -7.68 8.79 3.37
CA LEU A 243 -6.85 7.70 3.88
C LEU A 243 -7.19 7.39 5.34
N ASP A 244 -6.77 6.19 5.78
CA ASP A 244 -6.99 5.71 7.14
C ASP A 244 -6.30 6.62 8.17
N LYS A 245 -6.94 6.84 9.31
CA LYS A 245 -6.45 7.68 10.40
C LYS A 245 -5.26 7.01 11.10
N GLN A 246 -4.10 7.64 11.07
CA GLN A 246 -2.85 7.11 11.66
C GLN A 246 -2.41 7.85 12.92
N TYR A 247 -3.36 8.40 13.68
CA TYR A 247 -3.12 9.11 14.95
C TYR A 247 -4.32 8.93 15.88
N GLU A 248 -4.08 8.92 17.18
CA GLU A 248 -5.14 8.92 18.20
C GLU A 248 -5.54 10.34 18.59
N VAL A 249 -4.53 11.19 18.81
CA VAL A 249 -4.72 12.56 19.31
C VAL A 249 -4.32 13.57 18.22
N VAL A 250 -5.20 14.54 17.98
CA VAL A 250 -4.93 15.67 17.09
C VAL A 250 -3.74 16.47 17.66
N ASP A 251 -2.90 17.01 16.78
CA ASP A 251 -1.67 17.75 17.10
C ASP A 251 -0.55 16.92 17.78
N SER A 252 -0.71 15.61 17.95
CA SER A 252 0.35 14.73 18.38
C SER A 252 1.49 14.65 17.35
N GLU A 253 2.62 14.10 17.74
CA GLU A 253 3.74 13.89 16.80
C GLU A 253 3.40 12.87 15.69
N GLU A 254 2.56 11.87 16.00
CA GLU A 254 2.01 10.93 15.03
C GLU A 254 1.13 11.64 14.01
N CYS A 255 0.24 12.54 14.49
CA CYS A 255 -0.63 13.36 13.67
C CYS A 255 0.17 14.23 12.70
N LYS A 256 1.21 14.93 13.19
CA LYS A 256 2.10 15.76 12.38
C LYS A 256 2.89 14.94 11.35
N LYS A 257 3.40 13.76 11.75
CA LYS A 257 4.09 12.84 10.83
C LYS A 257 3.17 12.34 9.73
N TRP A 258 1.92 12.01 10.08
CA TRP A 258 0.93 11.57 9.11
C TRP A 258 0.53 12.70 8.15
N ALA A 259 0.30 13.90 8.65
CA ALA A 259 0.05 15.08 7.82
C ALA A 259 1.20 15.35 6.84
N LYS A 260 2.46 15.26 7.31
CA LYS A 260 3.66 15.38 6.46
C LYS A 260 3.71 14.29 5.40
N HIS A 261 3.40 13.04 5.77
CA HIS A 261 3.36 11.92 4.84
C HIS A 261 2.35 12.17 3.71
N ILE A 262 1.10 12.51 4.04
CA ILE A 262 0.06 12.81 3.04
C ILE A 262 0.50 13.98 2.15
N LYS A 263 1.08 15.03 2.75
CA LYS A 263 1.58 16.17 1.99
C LYS A 263 2.60 15.74 0.95
N GLU A 264 3.69 15.09 1.37
CA GLU A 264 4.82 14.74 0.48
C GLU A 264 4.46 13.64 -0.52
N LYS A 265 3.59 12.70 -0.16
CA LYS A 265 3.31 11.51 -0.97
C LYS A 265 2.12 11.67 -1.91
N ILE A 266 1.21 12.59 -1.63
CA ILE A 266 -0.01 12.76 -2.42
C ILE A 266 -0.26 14.22 -2.78
N ILE A 267 -0.34 15.14 -1.81
CA ILE A 267 -0.76 16.53 -2.04
C ILE A 267 0.21 17.22 -3.00
N ASP A 268 1.50 17.21 -2.71
CA ASP A 268 2.54 17.89 -3.52
C ASP A 268 2.57 17.39 -4.97
N LYS A 269 2.04 16.19 -5.23
CA LYS A 269 1.95 15.63 -6.59
C LYS A 269 0.70 16.05 -7.35
N LEU A 270 -0.36 16.46 -6.67
CA LEU A 270 -1.67 16.75 -7.26
C LEU A 270 -2.01 18.24 -7.24
N SER A 271 -1.66 18.95 -6.17
CA SER A 271 -2.02 20.36 -5.96
C SER A 271 -1.59 21.33 -7.08
N PRO A 272 -0.52 21.07 -7.87
CA PRO A 272 -0.21 21.90 -9.02
C PRO A 272 -1.20 21.81 -10.19
N TYR A 273 -2.10 20.81 -10.17
CA TYR A 273 -2.96 20.49 -11.32
C TYR A 273 -4.45 20.54 -11.00
N VAL A 274 -4.85 20.23 -9.77
CA VAL A 274 -6.24 20.08 -9.35
C VAL A 274 -6.44 20.57 -7.93
N ILE A 275 -7.67 20.90 -7.56
CA ILE A 275 -8.03 21.19 -6.18
C ILE A 275 -7.86 19.89 -5.36
N VAL A 276 -7.11 20.00 -4.26
CA VAL A 276 -6.92 18.87 -3.34
C VAL A 276 -7.60 19.18 -2.01
N THR A 277 -8.41 18.25 -1.55
CA THR A 277 -9.04 18.30 -0.22
C THR A 277 -8.72 17.06 0.58
N VAL A 278 -8.71 17.16 1.89
CA VAL A 278 -8.38 16.06 2.81
C VAL A 278 -9.51 15.88 3.79
N LEU A 279 -9.99 14.66 3.96
CA LEU A 279 -10.86 14.30 5.08
C LEU A 279 -9.99 14.10 6.31
N TRP A 280 -9.95 15.12 7.17
CA TRP A 280 -9.15 15.12 8.37
C TRP A 280 -10.06 15.13 9.60
N ASP A 281 -9.96 14.09 10.41
CA ASP A 281 -10.80 13.97 11.58
C ASP A 281 -10.28 14.82 12.74
N VAL A 282 -10.78 16.05 12.84
CA VAL A 282 -10.48 16.97 13.96
C VAL A 282 -11.43 16.78 15.14
N ASN A 283 -12.56 16.10 14.93
CA ASN A 283 -13.65 15.99 15.90
C ASN A 283 -13.67 14.64 16.64
N GLY A 284 -12.75 13.72 16.32
CA GLY A 284 -12.68 12.40 16.95
C GLY A 284 -13.84 11.47 16.53
N LEU A 285 -14.30 11.58 15.28
CA LEU A 285 -15.34 10.72 14.71
C LEU A 285 -14.83 9.32 14.37
N LEU A 286 -13.53 9.18 14.16
CA LEU A 286 -12.85 7.95 13.78
C LEU A 286 -11.93 7.47 14.89
N ASP A 287 -11.83 6.15 15.04
CA ASP A 287 -10.82 5.52 15.88
C ASP A 287 -9.46 5.43 15.15
N TYR A 288 -8.42 5.05 15.88
CA TYR A 288 -7.10 4.80 15.29
C TYR A 288 -7.18 3.67 14.26
N LYS A 289 -6.63 3.90 13.07
CA LYS A 289 -6.67 3.01 11.89
C LYS A 289 -8.03 2.86 11.21
N ASP A 290 -9.04 3.58 11.63
CA ASP A 290 -10.27 3.61 10.85
C ASP A 290 -10.06 4.32 9.51
N SER A 291 -10.68 3.77 8.48
CA SER A 291 -10.95 4.50 7.24
C SER A 291 -12.11 5.49 7.46
N PRO A 292 -12.15 6.63 6.78
CA PRO A 292 -13.31 7.53 6.80
C PRO A 292 -14.66 6.86 6.46
N THR A 293 -14.62 5.66 5.88
CA THR A 293 -15.81 4.89 5.48
C THR A 293 -16.29 3.88 6.52
N ASP A 294 -15.47 3.56 7.53
CA ASP A 294 -15.75 2.48 8.49
C ASP A 294 -16.91 2.78 9.44
N LYS A 295 -17.17 4.06 9.72
CA LYS A 295 -18.28 4.47 10.62
C LYS A 295 -19.59 4.77 9.89
N GLY A 296 -19.70 4.38 8.63
CA GLY A 296 -20.92 4.49 7.83
C GLY A 296 -21.11 5.83 7.12
N LYS A 297 -22.22 5.93 6.39
CA LYS A 297 -22.50 7.03 5.45
C LYS A 297 -22.59 8.39 6.14
N GLU A 298 -23.25 8.48 7.28
CA GLU A 298 -23.44 9.74 7.99
C GLU A 298 -22.12 10.36 8.44
N THR A 299 -21.23 9.55 9.03
CA THR A 299 -19.90 9.98 9.45
C THR A 299 -19.06 10.42 8.25
N LEU A 300 -19.10 9.65 7.16
CA LEU A 300 -18.39 10.03 5.92
C LEU A 300 -18.87 11.38 5.38
N LEU A 301 -20.18 11.63 5.35
CA LEU A 301 -20.74 12.91 4.90
C LEU A 301 -20.32 14.05 5.82
N GLN A 302 -20.31 13.88 7.15
CA GLN A 302 -19.81 14.87 8.09
C GLN A 302 -18.33 15.22 7.84
N LEU A 303 -17.50 14.21 7.58
CA LEU A 303 -16.09 14.42 7.21
C LEU A 303 -15.97 15.16 5.87
N MET A 304 -16.82 14.85 4.90
CA MET A 304 -16.84 15.52 3.59
C MET A 304 -17.27 16.98 3.69
N ASP A 305 -18.22 17.30 4.56
CA ASP A 305 -18.66 18.68 4.79
C ASP A 305 -17.59 19.52 5.50
N ASN A 306 -16.76 18.88 6.33
CA ASN A 306 -15.67 19.50 7.09
C ASN A 306 -14.28 19.28 6.45
N LYS A 307 -14.22 18.89 5.17
CA LYS A 307 -12.95 18.63 4.48
C LYS A 307 -12.06 19.86 4.44
N ILE A 308 -10.76 19.64 4.61
CA ILE A 308 -9.75 20.69 4.58
C ILE A 308 -9.30 20.93 3.15
N TYR A 309 -9.40 22.15 2.66
CA TYR A 309 -8.84 22.57 1.37
C TYR A 309 -7.35 22.82 1.54
N VAL A 310 -6.56 22.14 0.71
CA VAL A 310 -5.12 22.37 0.67
C VAL A 310 -4.85 23.34 -0.48
N GLY A 311 -4.68 24.62 -0.13
CA GLY A 311 -4.28 25.63 -1.09
C GLY A 311 -2.81 25.53 -1.46
N THR A 312 -2.45 25.94 -2.68
CA THR A 312 -1.12 26.46 -2.95
C THR A 312 -0.99 27.73 -2.10
N ASN A 313 -0.04 27.74 -1.18
CA ASN A 313 0.34 29.00 -0.55
C ASN A 313 0.78 29.95 -1.67
N ASP A 314 0.00 31.02 -1.90
CA ASP A 314 0.43 32.20 -2.63
C ASP A 314 1.62 32.85 -1.92
#